data_15365a414405ef38e961063b13e703e1
#
_entry.id   15365a414405ef38e961063b13e703e1
#
_cell.length_a   1.000
_cell.length_b   1.000
_cell.length_c   1.000
_cell.angle_alpha   90.00
_cell.angle_beta   90.00
_cell.angle_gamma   90.00
#
_symmetry.space_group_name_H-M   'P 1'
#
loop_
_entity.id
_entity.type
_entity.pdbx_description
1 polymer ?
#
loop_
_entity_poly.entity_id
_entity_poly.type
_entity_poly.pdbx_seq_one_letter_code
_entity_poly.pdbx_strand_id
1 'polypeptide(L)'
;MGALPCIIIIAVDAWEMVRGLEEVAQKNGLLRNSVISEHVTEHFRKNFHVLHELALNPMIIEYINSPNENQRKSVLNLLHDTNTIFHDRNMAALTGADAMQLIRTDGSKLVNLTGRQHFYEAMRGRDFISDIILSRSTGERIVVVEVPVKDRLDRPIGMLQRNFNLDAINQFIQEQVTDEISVIIIDREGKTIAHSDKFMRFEIEYDEVGRYKFIADSAVGDTGTIRTKIDGVDVLASYSRNWLTDWIIITVQPYSYISRQVYFKITEAATIGLLMLALVCATAHILAIKATKPIIEITNAADKIVKGNKIEKLEIDSDDELGQMAAAFNKIRSARDAYQLESELDKLTKLYNKSTTENIGKMKLKTFSEQGAGTIMALYIIDLDHFKEANDTHGHQFGDKVLVEFSRNLRKKFRPNDCIGRFGGDEFVVIIDNLPSMDIVIRKARDIKNVAAELTIDGRNAGVTASIGVAIIPQDGLDYDTVFNAADSALYHVKANGRNGFYYKGADAIG
;
A
#
# COMPACT_ATOMS: atom_id res chain seq x y z
N MET A 1 -0.19 -1.10 -15.49
CA MET A 1 -1.59 -0.98 -15.96
C MET A 1 -2.66 -1.16 -14.88
N GLY A 2 -2.37 -1.71 -13.70
CA GLY A 2 -3.38 -1.92 -12.63
C GLY A 2 -3.79 -0.69 -11.80
N ALA A 3 -3.02 0.39 -11.79
CA ALA A 3 -3.32 1.56 -10.96
C ALA A 3 -4.46 2.45 -11.51
N LEU A 4 -4.63 2.52 -12.82
CA LEU A 4 -5.63 3.37 -13.47
C LEU A 4 -7.08 2.97 -13.12
N PRO A 5 -7.47 1.67 -13.14
CA PRO A 5 -8.81 1.26 -12.71
C PRO A 5 -9.10 1.59 -11.24
N CYS A 6 -8.12 1.42 -10.35
CA CYS A 6 -8.30 1.74 -8.93
C CYS A 6 -8.52 3.26 -8.69
N ILE A 7 -7.80 4.11 -9.40
CA ILE A 7 -7.98 5.58 -9.32
C ILE A 7 -9.37 5.97 -9.81
N ILE A 8 -9.85 5.36 -10.90
CA ILE A 8 -11.20 5.63 -11.44
C ILE A 8 -12.27 5.20 -10.44
N ILE A 9 -12.15 4.02 -9.85
CA ILE A 9 -13.09 3.52 -8.84
C ILE A 9 -13.14 4.47 -7.64
N ILE A 10 -11.98 4.86 -7.09
CA ILE A 10 -11.90 5.80 -5.96
C ILE A 10 -12.54 7.15 -6.33
N ALA A 11 -12.33 7.64 -7.54
CA ALA A 11 -12.92 8.90 -7.98
C ALA A 11 -14.46 8.81 -8.14
N VAL A 12 -14.97 7.69 -8.64
CA VAL A 12 -16.41 7.44 -8.74
C VAL A 12 -17.04 7.32 -7.35
N ASP A 13 -16.45 6.52 -6.46
CA ASP A 13 -16.93 6.36 -5.09
C ASP A 13 -16.93 7.69 -4.33
N ALA A 14 -15.88 8.51 -4.49
CA ALA A 14 -15.81 9.84 -3.90
C ALA A 14 -16.91 10.76 -4.42
N TRP A 15 -17.19 10.72 -5.73
CA TRP A 15 -18.24 11.52 -6.34
C TRP A 15 -19.66 11.09 -5.87
N GLU A 16 -19.93 9.79 -5.80
CA GLU A 16 -21.19 9.26 -5.26
C GLU A 16 -21.35 9.63 -3.77
N MET A 17 -20.28 9.57 -3.00
CA MET A 17 -20.27 9.96 -1.59
C MET A 17 -20.59 11.45 -1.41
N VAL A 18 -20.00 12.34 -2.22
CA VAL A 18 -20.33 13.78 -2.20
C VAL A 18 -21.81 14.00 -2.46
N ARG A 19 -22.36 13.37 -3.49
CA ARG A 19 -23.78 13.47 -3.81
C ARG A 19 -24.67 12.97 -2.68
N GLY A 20 -24.35 11.80 -2.13
CA GLY A 20 -25.11 11.24 -1.01
C GLY A 20 -25.10 12.13 0.23
N LEU A 21 -23.96 12.75 0.57
CA LEU A 21 -23.86 13.69 1.71
C LEU A 21 -24.60 15.00 1.43
N GLU A 22 -24.56 15.50 0.19
CA GLU A 22 -25.37 16.66 -0.21
C GLU A 22 -26.86 16.37 -0.09
N GLU A 23 -27.36 15.25 -0.59
CA GLU A 23 -28.76 14.84 -0.47
C GLU A 23 -29.20 14.72 1.00
N VAL A 24 -28.37 14.13 1.85
CA VAL A 24 -28.63 14.03 3.30
C VAL A 24 -28.66 15.42 3.94
N ALA A 25 -27.72 16.30 3.60
CA ALA A 25 -27.68 17.66 4.11
C ALA A 25 -28.92 18.46 3.69
N GLN A 26 -29.35 18.34 2.41
CA GLN A 26 -30.56 18.96 1.89
C GLN A 26 -31.80 18.48 2.65
N LYS A 27 -31.95 17.16 2.78
CA LYS A 27 -33.10 16.57 3.48
C LYS A 27 -33.16 17.00 4.95
N ASN A 28 -32.02 17.01 5.63
CA ASN A 28 -31.94 17.46 7.02
C ASN A 28 -32.27 18.95 7.16
N GLY A 29 -31.79 19.79 6.25
CA GLY A 29 -32.10 21.21 6.21
C GLY A 29 -33.61 21.46 6.04
N LEU A 30 -34.23 20.79 5.08
CA LEU A 30 -35.69 20.91 4.85
C LEU A 30 -36.50 20.38 6.02
N LEU A 31 -36.11 19.26 6.63
CA LEU A 31 -36.77 18.71 7.82
C LEU A 31 -36.70 19.71 9.00
N ARG A 32 -35.54 20.31 9.21
CA ARG A 32 -35.34 21.31 10.27
C ARG A 32 -36.21 22.56 10.02
N ASN A 33 -36.25 23.04 8.78
CA ASN A 33 -37.12 24.14 8.38
C ASN A 33 -38.61 23.84 8.65
N SER A 34 -39.04 22.60 8.37
CA SER A 34 -40.40 22.16 8.68
C SER A 34 -40.73 22.25 10.18
N VAL A 35 -39.80 21.79 11.04
CA VAL A 35 -39.98 21.87 12.50
C VAL A 35 -40.08 23.33 12.98
N ILE A 36 -39.19 24.19 12.46
CA ILE A 36 -39.20 25.62 12.80
C ILE A 36 -40.47 26.29 12.28
N SER A 37 -40.88 25.97 11.03
CA SER A 37 -42.11 26.50 10.44
C SER A 37 -43.36 26.14 11.26
N GLU A 38 -43.45 24.89 11.72
CA GLU A 38 -44.57 24.48 12.57
C GLU A 38 -44.56 25.20 13.94
N HIS A 39 -43.37 25.37 14.53
CA HIS A 39 -43.27 26.15 15.78
C HIS A 39 -43.74 27.61 15.61
N VAL A 40 -43.28 28.26 14.53
CA VAL A 40 -43.72 29.63 14.20
C VAL A 40 -45.24 29.66 13.97
N THR A 41 -45.78 28.73 13.20
CA THR A 41 -47.20 28.60 12.94
C THR A 41 -48.00 28.43 14.21
N GLU A 42 -47.59 27.53 15.11
CA GLU A 42 -48.29 27.26 16.36
C GLU A 42 -48.27 28.46 17.31
N HIS A 43 -47.12 29.18 17.35
CA HIS A 43 -46.99 30.40 18.12
C HIS A 43 -48.02 31.46 17.71
N PHE A 44 -48.16 31.72 16.41
CA PHE A 44 -49.13 32.70 15.92
C PHE A 44 -50.58 32.17 15.95
N ARG A 45 -50.82 30.90 15.71
CA ARG A 45 -52.16 30.29 15.79
C ARG A 45 -52.78 30.44 17.20
N LYS A 46 -51.96 30.20 18.26
CA LYS A 46 -52.41 30.41 19.64
C LYS A 46 -52.80 31.86 19.90
N ASN A 47 -52.05 32.81 19.37
CA ASN A 47 -52.36 34.24 19.51
C ASN A 47 -53.64 34.63 18.77
N PHE A 48 -53.84 34.15 17.54
CA PHE A 48 -55.09 34.37 16.84
C PHE A 48 -56.31 33.83 17.60
N HIS A 49 -56.19 32.60 18.12
CA HIS A 49 -57.28 32.01 18.89
C HIS A 49 -57.70 32.89 20.09
N VAL A 50 -56.74 33.34 20.90
CA VAL A 50 -57.05 34.21 22.02
C VAL A 50 -57.58 35.57 21.61
N LEU A 51 -57.02 36.18 20.58
CA LEU A 51 -57.53 37.47 20.06
C LEU A 51 -58.97 37.33 19.47
N HIS A 52 -59.27 36.21 18.83
CA HIS A 52 -60.64 35.94 18.35
C HIS A 52 -61.64 35.81 19.49
N GLU A 53 -61.28 35.05 20.54
CA GLU A 53 -62.16 34.97 21.75
C GLU A 53 -62.43 36.36 22.36
N LEU A 54 -61.36 37.19 22.44
CA LEU A 54 -61.53 38.57 22.88
C LEU A 54 -62.35 39.42 21.92
N ALA A 55 -62.19 39.26 20.61
CA ALA A 55 -62.93 40.01 19.60
C ALA A 55 -64.44 39.75 19.63
N LEU A 56 -64.83 38.58 20.12
CA LEU A 56 -66.24 38.20 20.32
C LEU A 56 -66.81 38.68 21.67
N ASN A 57 -65.97 39.21 22.54
CA ASN A 57 -66.41 39.63 23.88
C ASN A 57 -67.36 40.87 23.83
N PRO A 58 -68.57 40.79 24.36
CA PRO A 58 -69.55 41.87 24.29
C PRO A 58 -69.02 43.16 24.83
N MET A 59 -68.22 43.12 25.87
CA MET A 59 -67.64 44.31 26.53
C MET A 59 -66.69 45.08 25.59
N ILE A 60 -65.87 44.36 24.79
CA ILE A 60 -65.03 44.98 23.81
C ILE A 60 -65.84 45.62 22.69
N ILE A 61 -66.85 44.90 22.18
CA ILE A 61 -67.73 45.40 21.14
C ILE A 61 -68.50 46.66 21.58
N GLU A 62 -69.06 46.65 22.81
CA GLU A 62 -69.75 47.79 23.41
C GLU A 62 -68.78 48.95 23.57
N TYR A 63 -67.59 48.72 24.11
CA TYR A 63 -66.62 49.79 24.37
C TYR A 63 -66.15 50.46 23.05
N ILE A 64 -65.90 49.71 21.95
CA ILE A 64 -65.60 50.33 20.67
C ILE A 64 -66.65 51.23 20.16
N ASN A 65 -67.92 50.85 20.31
CA ASN A 65 -69.09 51.63 19.83
C ASN A 65 -69.35 52.85 20.70
N SER A 66 -69.04 52.80 22.03
CA SER A 66 -69.30 53.89 22.99
C SER A 66 -68.23 53.90 24.08
N PRO A 67 -67.01 54.39 23.80
CA PRO A 67 -65.89 54.40 24.73
C PRO A 67 -66.26 55.24 25.95
N ASN A 68 -66.17 54.66 27.16
CA ASN A 68 -66.40 55.35 28.42
C ASN A 68 -65.34 54.92 29.50
N GLU A 69 -65.07 55.82 30.42
CA GLU A 69 -64.01 55.59 31.42
C GLU A 69 -64.32 54.46 32.43
N ASN A 70 -65.63 54.21 32.71
CA ASN A 70 -66.02 53.13 33.61
C ASN A 70 -65.70 51.73 33.04
N GLN A 71 -65.90 51.53 31.73
CA GLN A 71 -65.60 50.28 31.10
C GLN A 71 -64.12 50.14 30.71
N ARG A 72 -63.40 51.25 30.52
CA ARG A 72 -62.02 51.29 30.11
C ARG A 72 -61.13 50.39 30.98
N LYS A 73 -61.27 50.51 32.34
CA LYS A 73 -60.47 49.69 33.25
C LYS A 73 -60.76 48.21 33.12
N SER A 74 -62.01 47.83 32.90
CA SER A 74 -62.41 46.43 32.73
C SER A 74 -61.88 45.86 31.44
N VAL A 75 -61.94 46.59 30.31
CA VAL A 75 -61.38 46.18 29.00
C VAL A 75 -59.84 46.11 29.05
N LEU A 76 -59.20 47.07 29.75
CA LEU A 76 -57.77 47.06 29.95
C LEU A 76 -57.32 45.80 30.71
N ASN A 77 -58.04 45.43 31.80
CA ASN A 77 -57.74 44.22 32.59
C ASN A 77 -57.91 42.96 31.69
N LEU A 78 -58.98 42.88 30.86
CA LEU A 78 -59.23 41.78 29.96
C LEU A 78 -58.11 41.63 28.92
N LEU A 79 -57.57 42.75 28.44
CA LEU A 79 -56.41 42.70 27.52
C LEU A 79 -55.13 42.35 28.30
N HIS A 80 -54.94 42.71 29.54
CA HIS A 80 -53.83 42.30 30.38
C HIS A 80 -53.80 40.78 30.65
N ASP A 81 -54.99 40.14 30.70
CA ASP A 81 -55.11 38.72 30.94
C ASP A 81 -54.42 37.91 29.81
N THR A 82 -54.31 38.48 28.59
CA THR A 82 -53.56 37.85 27.51
C THR A 82 -52.09 37.63 27.88
N ASN A 83 -51.46 38.57 28.59
CA ASN A 83 -50.07 38.44 29.03
C ASN A 83 -49.89 37.30 30.04
N THR A 84 -50.90 37.09 30.88
CA THR A 84 -50.95 35.98 31.83
C THR A 84 -51.07 34.64 31.12
N ILE A 85 -51.93 34.57 30.09
CA ILE A 85 -52.15 33.34 29.27
C ILE A 85 -50.87 32.93 28.51
N PHE A 86 -50.17 33.92 27.96
CA PHE A 86 -48.97 33.68 27.18
C PHE A 86 -47.66 33.69 27.98
N HIS A 87 -47.73 34.09 29.28
CA HIS A 87 -46.55 34.29 30.11
C HIS A 87 -45.51 35.23 29.48
N ASP A 88 -45.97 36.22 28.74
CA ASP A 88 -45.14 37.19 28.04
C ASP A 88 -45.48 38.63 28.39
N ARG A 89 -44.72 39.59 27.90
CA ARG A 89 -44.94 41.03 28.13
C ARG A 89 -45.34 41.76 26.84
N ASN A 90 -45.87 41.03 25.86
CA ASN A 90 -46.25 41.60 24.58
C ASN A 90 -47.44 42.53 24.76
N MET A 91 -47.37 43.70 24.12
CA MET A 91 -48.40 44.70 24.18
C MET A 91 -49.67 44.24 23.44
N ALA A 92 -50.80 44.35 24.09
CA ALA A 92 -52.12 44.21 23.44
C ALA A 92 -52.79 45.59 23.33
N ALA A 93 -53.48 45.83 22.21
CA ALA A 93 -54.21 47.10 21.98
C ALA A 93 -55.51 46.85 21.25
N LEU A 94 -56.47 47.77 21.57
CA LEU A 94 -57.75 47.89 20.90
C LEU A 94 -57.77 49.19 20.10
N THR A 95 -58.16 49.10 18.82
CA THR A 95 -58.19 50.22 17.85
C THR A 95 -59.60 50.35 17.28
N GLY A 96 -60.13 51.57 17.20
CA GLY A 96 -61.40 51.83 16.59
C GLY A 96 -61.39 51.88 15.05
N ALA A 97 -62.57 52.01 14.43
CA ALA A 97 -62.71 52.07 12.97
C ALA A 97 -62.07 53.34 12.35
N ASP A 98 -61.82 54.36 13.15
CA ASP A 98 -61.10 55.58 12.76
C ASP A 98 -59.61 55.46 12.79
N ALA A 99 -59.08 54.26 12.97
CA ALA A 99 -57.67 53.94 13.12
C ALA A 99 -57.05 54.50 14.40
N MET A 100 -57.83 55.08 15.34
CA MET A 100 -57.27 55.56 16.62
C MET A 100 -57.24 54.44 17.63
N GLN A 101 -56.09 54.20 18.24
CA GLN A 101 -56.01 53.29 19.37
C GLN A 101 -56.85 53.79 20.54
N LEU A 102 -57.64 52.91 21.11
CA LEU A 102 -58.53 53.21 22.25
C LEU A 102 -57.92 52.80 23.60
N ILE A 103 -57.22 51.61 23.60
CA ILE A 103 -56.57 51.03 24.77
C ILE A 103 -55.26 50.40 24.37
N ARG A 104 -54.26 50.46 25.26
CA ARG A 104 -53.00 49.75 25.17
C ARG A 104 -52.61 49.25 26.57
N THR A 105 -52.07 48.01 26.61
CA THR A 105 -51.64 47.38 27.89
C THR A 105 -50.27 47.82 28.39
N ASP A 106 -49.44 48.46 27.58
CA ASP A 106 -48.09 48.92 27.96
C ASP A 106 -48.03 50.33 28.49
N GLY A 107 -49.16 50.99 28.59
CA GLY A 107 -49.25 52.36 29.06
C GLY A 107 -48.66 53.45 28.16
N SER A 108 -48.15 53.08 26.98
CA SER A 108 -47.59 54.02 26.01
C SER A 108 -48.69 54.90 25.40
N LYS A 109 -48.23 55.98 24.71
CA LYS A 109 -49.16 56.93 24.06
C LYS A 109 -49.99 56.19 22.95
N LEU A 110 -51.30 56.46 22.96
CA LEU A 110 -52.21 56.01 21.90
C LEU A 110 -51.86 56.70 20.59
N VAL A 111 -51.79 55.91 19.51
CA VAL A 111 -51.38 56.41 18.22
C VAL A 111 -52.46 56.11 17.16
N ASN A 112 -52.47 56.93 16.11
CA ASN A 112 -53.31 56.69 14.97
C ASN A 112 -52.58 55.73 13.96
N LEU A 113 -53.28 54.70 13.51
CA LEU A 113 -52.74 53.67 12.64
C LEU A 113 -53.09 53.90 11.14
N THR A 114 -53.61 55.05 10.78
CA THR A 114 -53.84 55.39 9.38
C THR A 114 -52.58 55.22 8.54
N GLY A 115 -52.68 54.56 7.39
CA GLY A 115 -51.55 54.24 6.50
C GLY A 115 -50.79 52.96 6.88
N ARG A 116 -51.21 52.24 7.92
CA ARG A 116 -50.65 50.93 8.28
C ARG A 116 -51.43 49.81 7.54
N GLN A 117 -50.73 48.93 6.84
CA GLN A 117 -51.34 47.83 6.10
C GLN A 117 -52.17 46.93 7.00
N HIS A 118 -51.65 46.59 8.16
CA HIS A 118 -52.29 45.71 9.11
C HIS A 118 -53.67 46.27 9.54
N PHE A 119 -53.81 47.56 9.78
CA PHE A 119 -55.12 48.16 10.06
C PHE A 119 -56.11 47.97 8.92
N TYR A 120 -55.70 48.16 7.68
CA TYR A 120 -56.60 48.00 6.53
C TYR A 120 -57.02 46.55 6.28
N GLU A 121 -56.15 45.57 6.56
CA GLU A 121 -56.55 44.17 6.43
C GLU A 121 -57.58 43.78 7.51
N ALA A 122 -57.41 44.22 8.76
CA ALA A 122 -58.42 44.03 9.80
C ALA A 122 -59.76 44.67 9.41
N MET A 123 -59.75 45.90 8.87
CA MET A 123 -60.96 46.58 8.41
C MET A 123 -61.63 45.96 7.17
N ARG A 124 -60.92 45.06 6.46
CA ARG A 124 -61.46 44.16 5.44
C ARG A 124 -62.05 42.87 6.01
N GLY A 125 -61.99 42.72 7.32
CA GLY A 125 -62.49 41.53 8.03
C GLY A 125 -61.52 40.34 8.02
N ARG A 126 -60.23 40.56 7.75
CA ARG A 126 -59.20 39.54 7.66
C ARG A 126 -58.26 39.59 8.85
N ASP A 127 -57.86 38.42 9.30
CA ASP A 127 -56.70 38.26 10.21
C ASP A 127 -55.42 38.58 9.45
N PHE A 128 -54.45 39.15 10.15
CA PHE A 128 -53.19 39.53 9.51
C PHE A 128 -52.00 39.43 10.47
N ILE A 129 -50.88 39.03 9.93
CA ILE A 129 -49.55 39.09 10.56
C ILE A 129 -48.72 40.07 9.74
N SER A 130 -48.23 41.13 10.35
CA SER A 130 -47.39 42.09 9.67
C SER A 130 -46.00 41.55 9.41
N ASP A 131 -45.33 42.10 8.40
CA ASP A 131 -43.85 42.06 8.36
C ASP A 131 -43.27 42.87 9.48
N ILE A 132 -41.93 42.93 9.61
CA ILE A 132 -41.28 43.76 10.63
C ILE A 132 -41.60 45.23 10.36
N ILE A 133 -42.19 45.87 11.37
CA ILE A 133 -42.52 47.32 11.35
C ILE A 133 -41.88 48.02 12.57
N LEU A 134 -41.61 49.31 12.40
CA LEU A 134 -41.29 50.19 13.55
C LEU A 134 -42.56 50.60 14.26
N SER A 135 -42.64 50.37 15.55
CA SER A 135 -43.73 50.84 16.41
C SER A 135 -43.76 52.35 16.42
N ARG A 136 -44.93 52.95 16.16
CA ARG A 136 -45.10 54.41 16.22
C ARG A 136 -45.05 54.97 17.64
N SER A 137 -45.25 54.11 18.63
CA SER A 137 -45.24 54.51 20.06
C SER A 137 -43.91 54.35 20.73
N THR A 138 -43.17 53.23 20.45
CA THR A 138 -41.91 52.88 21.13
C THR A 138 -40.68 53.02 20.23
N GLY A 139 -40.86 53.06 18.90
CA GLY A 139 -39.75 53.05 17.96
C GLY A 139 -39.08 51.67 17.80
N GLU A 140 -39.56 50.68 18.54
CA GLU A 140 -39.00 49.31 18.48
C GLU A 140 -39.50 48.56 17.26
N ARG A 141 -38.73 47.58 16.84
CA ARG A 141 -39.09 46.65 15.78
C ARG A 141 -40.01 45.57 16.32
N ILE A 142 -41.19 45.45 15.70
CA ILE A 142 -42.24 44.56 16.15
C ILE A 142 -42.87 43.86 14.95
N VAL A 143 -43.45 42.71 15.21
CA VAL A 143 -44.43 42.04 14.36
C VAL A 143 -45.77 42.18 15.04
N VAL A 144 -46.83 42.55 14.29
CA VAL A 144 -48.19 42.73 14.79
C VAL A 144 -49.05 41.56 14.32
N VAL A 145 -49.71 40.92 15.27
CA VAL A 145 -50.82 39.98 15.01
C VAL A 145 -52.11 40.68 15.31
N GLU A 146 -53.06 40.64 14.43
CA GLU A 146 -54.33 41.34 14.57
C GLU A 146 -55.51 40.52 14.05
N VAL A 147 -56.65 40.81 14.69
CA VAL A 147 -57.95 40.29 14.29
C VAL A 147 -58.99 41.42 14.24
N PRO A 148 -59.93 41.36 13.28
CA PRO A 148 -61.02 42.30 13.27
C PRO A 148 -62.00 42.08 14.45
N VAL A 149 -62.44 43.17 15.05
CA VAL A 149 -63.64 43.15 15.91
C VAL A 149 -64.85 43.50 15.07
N LYS A 150 -65.85 42.64 15.06
CA LYS A 150 -66.98 42.77 14.20
C LYS A 150 -68.26 43.02 14.99
N ASP A 151 -69.21 43.78 14.37
CA ASP A 151 -70.57 43.96 14.92
C ASP A 151 -71.44 42.70 14.66
N ARG A 152 -72.70 42.78 15.12
CA ARG A 152 -73.67 41.70 14.93
C ARG A 152 -74.04 41.43 13.45
N LEU A 153 -73.66 42.31 12.52
CA LEU A 153 -73.85 42.21 11.10
C LEU A 153 -72.58 41.78 10.35
N ASP A 154 -71.60 41.28 11.09
CA ASP A 154 -70.30 40.85 10.58
C ASP A 154 -69.43 41.99 9.95
N ARG A 155 -69.74 43.24 10.29
CA ARG A 155 -68.99 44.41 9.80
C ARG A 155 -67.87 44.73 10.75
N PRO A 156 -66.61 44.93 10.28
CA PRO A 156 -65.49 45.36 11.13
C PRO A 156 -65.73 46.74 11.72
N ILE A 157 -65.75 46.85 13.03
CA ILE A 157 -65.91 48.10 13.80
C ILE A 157 -64.64 48.56 14.50
N GLY A 158 -63.60 47.73 14.43
CA GLY A 158 -62.25 47.96 15.01
C GLY A 158 -61.42 46.73 14.90
N MET A 159 -60.28 46.74 15.59
CA MET A 159 -59.41 45.61 15.65
C MET A 159 -58.78 45.43 17.01
N LEU A 160 -58.40 44.17 17.34
CA LEU A 160 -57.53 43.79 18.40
C LEU A 160 -56.18 43.41 17.81
N GLN A 161 -55.10 43.87 18.45
CA GLN A 161 -53.74 43.52 18.05
C GLN A 161 -52.91 43.12 19.25
N ARG A 162 -51.91 42.26 19.00
CA ARG A 162 -50.73 42.03 19.88
C ARG A 162 -49.47 42.33 19.13
N ASN A 163 -48.56 43.07 19.79
CA ASN A 163 -47.25 43.33 19.23
C ASN A 163 -46.27 42.33 19.83
N PHE A 164 -45.52 41.69 18.96
CA PHE A 164 -44.50 40.75 19.35
C PHE A 164 -43.12 41.37 19.19
N ASN A 165 -42.33 41.33 20.28
CA ASN A 165 -40.88 41.36 20.09
C ASN A 165 -40.43 40.02 19.54
N LEU A 166 -39.29 40.00 18.86
CA LEU A 166 -38.80 38.81 18.20
C LEU A 166 -37.96 37.90 19.09
N ASP A 167 -37.81 38.24 20.38
CA ASP A 167 -36.92 37.56 21.31
C ASP A 167 -37.31 36.08 21.50
N ALA A 168 -38.58 35.77 21.61
CA ALA A 168 -39.06 34.40 21.77
C ALA A 168 -38.71 33.52 20.56
N ILE A 169 -38.86 34.08 19.36
CA ILE A 169 -38.51 33.39 18.11
C ILE A 169 -36.99 33.21 18.02
N ASN A 170 -36.23 34.27 18.34
CA ASN A 170 -34.76 34.18 18.36
C ASN A 170 -34.27 33.15 19.39
N GLN A 171 -34.83 33.11 20.60
CA GLN A 171 -34.46 32.12 21.60
C GLN A 171 -34.73 30.70 21.11
N PHE A 172 -35.90 30.45 20.55
CA PHE A 172 -36.22 29.13 19.99
C PHE A 172 -35.24 28.71 18.88
N ILE A 173 -34.88 29.65 17.99
CA ILE A 173 -33.94 29.39 16.91
C ILE A 173 -32.54 29.06 17.46
N GLN A 174 -32.09 29.75 18.52
CA GLN A 174 -30.81 29.46 19.17
C GLN A 174 -30.74 28.03 19.71
N GLU A 175 -31.85 27.46 20.15
CA GLU A 175 -31.93 26.07 20.61
C GLU A 175 -31.84 25.07 19.45
N GLN A 176 -32.19 25.48 18.21
CA GLN A 176 -32.13 24.63 17.02
C GLN A 176 -30.77 24.63 16.31
N VAL A 177 -29.84 25.44 16.78
CA VAL A 177 -28.52 25.63 16.16
C VAL A 177 -27.54 24.59 16.64
N THR A 178 -26.73 24.11 15.72
CA THR A 178 -25.56 23.28 16.01
C THR A 178 -24.29 23.98 15.53
N ASP A 179 -23.12 23.44 15.84
CA ASP A 179 -21.85 23.98 15.33
C ASP A 179 -21.75 23.95 13.79
N GLU A 180 -22.65 23.21 13.15
CA GLU A 180 -22.64 22.95 11.69
C GLU A 180 -23.75 23.69 10.93
N ILE A 181 -24.78 24.17 11.62
CA ILE A 181 -25.99 24.67 10.99
C ILE A 181 -26.43 25.97 11.65
N SER A 182 -26.66 26.97 10.83
CA SER A 182 -27.30 28.22 11.20
C SER A 182 -28.71 28.30 10.66
N VAL A 183 -29.56 29.04 11.33
CA VAL A 183 -30.95 29.30 10.94
C VAL A 183 -31.20 30.78 10.76
N ILE A 184 -31.90 31.17 9.72
CA ILE A 184 -32.28 32.53 9.39
C ILE A 184 -33.77 32.52 9.07
N ILE A 185 -34.52 33.45 9.58
CA ILE A 185 -35.92 33.72 9.17
C ILE A 185 -35.99 35.11 8.58
N ILE A 186 -36.56 35.24 7.40
CA ILE A 186 -36.79 36.54 6.76
C ILE A 186 -38.28 36.75 6.47
N ASP A 187 -38.69 37.99 6.44
CA ASP A 187 -40.05 38.36 6.05
C ASP A 187 -40.26 38.41 4.53
N ARG A 188 -41.44 38.81 4.06
CA ARG A 188 -41.80 38.92 2.62
C ARG A 188 -40.92 39.91 1.85
N GLU A 189 -40.38 40.93 2.53
CA GLU A 189 -39.48 41.93 1.95
C GLU A 189 -37.98 41.48 1.99
N GLY A 190 -37.69 40.36 2.61
CA GLY A 190 -36.34 39.82 2.79
C GLY A 190 -35.61 40.38 4.00
N LYS A 191 -36.31 41.11 4.90
CA LYS A 191 -35.72 41.59 6.14
C LYS A 191 -35.59 40.47 7.15
N THR A 192 -34.50 40.46 7.91
CA THR A 192 -34.23 39.41 8.89
C THR A 192 -35.13 39.55 10.12
N ILE A 193 -35.97 38.55 10.37
CA ILE A 193 -36.83 38.41 11.54
C ILE A 193 -36.03 37.84 12.74
N ALA A 194 -35.30 36.75 12.45
CA ALA A 194 -34.50 36.06 13.43
C ALA A 194 -33.31 35.37 12.79
N HIS A 195 -32.21 35.22 13.52
CA HIS A 195 -31.07 34.47 13.03
C HIS A 195 -30.24 33.91 14.19
N SER A 196 -29.42 32.89 13.87
CA SER A 196 -28.48 32.29 14.78
C SER A 196 -27.05 32.81 14.52
N ASP A 197 -26.39 33.30 15.57
CA ASP A 197 -25.12 34.03 15.49
C ASP A 197 -23.87 33.22 15.25
N LYS A 198 -23.91 31.88 15.27
CA LYS A 198 -22.67 31.06 15.35
C LYS A 198 -21.72 31.14 14.16
N PHE A 199 -22.20 31.53 12.98
CA PHE A 199 -21.39 31.59 11.77
C PHE A 199 -21.18 33.00 11.22
N MET A 200 -21.93 33.95 11.72
CA MET A 200 -21.85 35.33 11.28
C MET A 200 -21.16 36.19 12.34
N ARG A 201 -19.91 36.55 12.05
CA ARG A 201 -19.03 37.35 12.91
C ARG A 201 -19.45 38.84 13.09
N PHE A 202 -20.65 39.20 12.69
CA PHE A 202 -21.09 40.59 12.76
C PHE A 202 -22.26 40.71 13.70
N GLU A 203 -22.17 41.67 14.63
CA GLU A 203 -23.32 42.26 15.26
C GLU A 203 -24.27 42.68 14.10
N ILE A 204 -25.36 41.95 13.93
CA ILE A 204 -26.34 42.34 12.93
C ILE A 204 -27.07 43.56 13.47
N GLU A 205 -26.58 44.72 13.07
CA GLU A 205 -27.54 45.80 12.85
C GLU A 205 -28.57 45.23 11.89
N TYR A 206 -29.79 45.05 12.37
CA TYR A 206 -30.89 44.47 11.61
C TYR A 206 -30.95 45.12 10.23
N ASP A 207 -30.63 44.30 9.22
CA ASP A 207 -30.35 44.75 7.88
C ASP A 207 -31.64 45.27 7.23
N GLU A 208 -31.73 46.59 7.09
CA GLU A 208 -32.84 47.22 6.34
C GLU A 208 -32.83 46.89 4.86
N VAL A 209 -31.74 46.30 4.35
CA VAL A 209 -31.49 46.12 2.92
C VAL A 209 -31.89 44.74 2.40
N GLY A 210 -32.32 43.82 3.23
CA GLY A 210 -32.73 42.48 2.78
C GLY A 210 -31.56 41.66 2.32
N ARG A 211 -30.54 41.49 3.15
CA ARG A 211 -29.28 40.75 2.90
C ARG A 211 -29.52 39.36 2.36
N TYR A 212 -30.59 38.71 2.76
CA TYR A 212 -30.94 37.35 2.34
C TYR A 212 -32.03 37.30 1.30
N LYS A 213 -32.46 38.47 0.79
CA LYS A 213 -33.52 38.59 -0.23
C LYS A 213 -33.22 37.78 -1.47
N PHE A 214 -31.95 37.67 -1.86
CA PHE A 214 -31.54 36.87 -3.01
C PHE A 214 -31.94 35.40 -2.88
N ILE A 215 -32.02 34.85 -1.66
CA ILE A 215 -32.50 33.48 -1.41
C ILE A 215 -34.01 33.42 -1.67
N ALA A 216 -34.76 34.43 -1.17
CA ALA A 216 -36.18 34.54 -1.43
C ALA A 216 -36.51 34.71 -2.92
N ASP A 217 -35.72 35.54 -3.60
CA ASP A 217 -35.89 35.80 -5.06
C ASP A 217 -35.47 34.58 -5.92
N SER A 218 -34.54 33.77 -5.43
CA SER A 218 -34.10 32.52 -6.08
C SER A 218 -34.99 31.33 -5.77
N ALA A 219 -35.93 31.47 -4.82
CA ALA A 219 -36.81 30.40 -4.37
C ALA A 219 -37.86 30.08 -5.47
N VAL A 220 -37.72 28.89 -5.99
CA VAL A 220 -38.73 28.32 -6.94
C VAL A 220 -39.63 27.38 -6.14
N GLY A 221 -40.83 27.87 -5.77
CA GLY A 221 -41.79 27.11 -4.95
C GLY A 221 -41.60 27.35 -3.43
N ASP A 222 -42.38 26.60 -2.65
CA ASP A 222 -42.44 26.78 -1.19
C ASP A 222 -41.26 26.18 -0.43
N THR A 223 -40.54 25.25 -1.02
CA THR A 223 -39.36 24.61 -0.41
C THR A 223 -38.30 24.32 -1.44
N GLY A 224 -37.06 24.39 -1.06
CA GLY A 224 -35.93 24.06 -1.92
C GLY A 224 -34.59 24.17 -1.25
N THR A 225 -33.54 23.89 -2.01
CA THR A 225 -32.15 24.02 -1.58
C THR A 225 -31.33 24.66 -2.69
N ILE A 226 -30.52 25.64 -2.35
CA ILE A 226 -29.59 26.29 -3.27
C ILE A 226 -28.18 26.24 -2.69
N ARG A 227 -27.19 26.07 -3.57
CA ARG A 227 -25.79 26.30 -3.21
C ARG A 227 -25.44 27.73 -3.59
N THR A 228 -24.95 28.49 -2.63
CA THR A 228 -24.67 29.91 -2.80
C THR A 228 -23.53 30.37 -1.90
N LYS A 229 -23.18 31.66 -1.97
CA LYS A 229 -22.21 32.26 -1.05
C LYS A 229 -22.92 33.25 -0.14
N ILE A 230 -22.70 33.10 1.17
CA ILE A 230 -23.11 34.07 2.17
C ILE A 230 -21.83 34.57 2.84
N ASP A 231 -21.57 35.87 2.82
CA ASP A 231 -20.36 36.51 3.35
C ASP A 231 -19.05 35.90 2.86
N GLY A 232 -19.02 35.46 1.60
CA GLY A 232 -17.85 34.83 0.97
C GLY A 232 -17.69 33.34 1.29
N VAL A 233 -18.52 32.77 2.19
CA VAL A 233 -18.51 31.36 2.52
C VAL A 233 -19.44 30.58 1.60
N ASP A 234 -18.96 29.52 0.96
CA ASP A 234 -19.80 28.57 0.22
C ASP A 234 -20.72 27.82 1.18
N VAL A 235 -22.00 27.90 0.95
CA VAL A 235 -23.05 27.30 1.79
C VAL A 235 -24.07 26.55 0.98
N LEU A 236 -24.66 25.55 1.61
CA LEU A 236 -25.90 24.92 1.20
C LEU A 236 -27.03 25.54 2.00
N ALA A 237 -27.92 26.28 1.35
CA ALA A 237 -29.06 26.94 1.96
C ALA A 237 -30.34 26.21 1.58
N SER A 238 -30.99 25.57 2.57
CA SER A 238 -32.31 24.97 2.42
C SER A 238 -33.35 25.96 2.89
N TYR A 239 -34.38 26.21 2.11
CA TYR A 239 -35.43 27.17 2.47
C TYR A 239 -36.81 26.51 2.48
N SER A 240 -37.71 27.06 3.31
CA SER A 240 -39.13 26.76 3.25
C SER A 240 -39.95 27.98 3.60
N ARG A 241 -41.05 28.18 2.88
CA ARG A 241 -42.01 29.26 3.13
C ARG A 241 -43.04 28.79 4.13
N ASN A 242 -43.27 29.61 5.18
CA ASN A 242 -44.32 29.37 6.15
C ASN A 242 -45.67 29.78 5.58
N TRP A 243 -46.65 28.92 5.55
CA TRP A 243 -47.93 29.13 4.93
C TRP A 243 -48.81 30.19 5.66
N LEU A 244 -48.58 30.43 6.95
CA LEU A 244 -49.37 31.38 7.75
C LEU A 244 -48.79 32.78 7.66
N THR A 245 -47.48 32.91 7.82
CA THR A 245 -46.78 34.21 7.90
C THR A 245 -46.25 34.66 6.54
N ASP A 246 -46.12 33.74 5.60
CA ASP A 246 -45.42 33.91 4.31
C ASP A 246 -43.89 34.20 4.49
N TRP A 247 -43.37 34.00 5.70
CA TRP A 247 -41.94 34.14 6.01
C TRP A 247 -41.15 32.98 5.44
N ILE A 248 -39.87 33.23 5.10
CA ILE A 248 -38.99 32.21 4.62
C ILE A 248 -38.01 31.81 5.71
N ILE A 249 -38.04 30.54 6.05
CA ILE A 249 -37.13 29.91 7.01
C ILE A 249 -36.00 29.29 6.21
N ILE A 250 -34.76 29.63 6.55
CA ILE A 250 -33.56 29.24 5.81
C ILE A 250 -32.62 28.55 6.80
N THR A 251 -32.29 27.30 6.50
CA THR A 251 -31.20 26.58 7.18
C THR A 251 -29.96 26.67 6.33
N VAL A 252 -28.86 27.15 6.89
CA VAL A 252 -27.59 27.38 6.22
C VAL A 252 -26.54 26.43 6.78
N GLN A 253 -25.92 25.65 5.92
CA GLN A 253 -24.80 24.76 6.29
C GLN A 253 -23.57 25.10 5.43
N PRO A 254 -22.41 25.43 6.03
CA PRO A 254 -21.19 25.64 5.28
C PRO A 254 -20.77 24.39 4.49
N TYR A 255 -20.48 24.57 3.20
CA TYR A 255 -20.10 23.47 2.32
C TYR A 255 -18.77 22.80 2.75
N SER A 256 -17.92 23.56 3.45
CA SER A 256 -16.70 23.04 4.05
C SER A 256 -16.95 21.88 5.03
N TYR A 257 -18.11 21.83 5.65
CA TYR A 257 -18.52 20.74 6.54
C TYR A 257 -18.76 19.44 5.76
N ILE A 258 -19.47 19.55 4.64
CA ILE A 258 -19.73 18.42 3.73
C ILE A 258 -18.42 17.93 3.13
N SER A 259 -17.60 18.85 2.60
CA SER A 259 -16.31 18.53 1.98
C SER A 259 -15.31 17.94 2.99
N ARG A 260 -15.33 18.36 4.24
CA ARG A 260 -14.48 17.80 5.30
C ARG A 260 -14.80 16.33 5.60
N GLN A 261 -16.08 15.98 5.66
CA GLN A 261 -16.49 14.57 5.85
C GLN A 261 -16.04 13.70 4.65
N VAL A 262 -16.19 14.20 3.44
CA VAL A 262 -15.69 13.54 2.22
C VAL A 262 -14.17 13.38 2.27
N TYR A 263 -13.45 14.43 2.61
CA TYR A 263 -11.99 14.38 2.71
C TYR A 263 -11.51 13.34 3.73
N PHE A 264 -12.17 13.27 4.88
CA PHE A 264 -11.86 12.25 5.89
C PHE A 264 -12.06 10.83 5.36
N LYS A 265 -13.15 10.56 4.67
CA LYS A 265 -13.43 9.24 4.08
C LYS A 265 -12.49 8.88 2.94
N ILE A 266 -12.14 9.84 2.09
CA ILE A 266 -11.15 9.63 1.01
C ILE A 266 -9.76 9.32 1.59
N THR A 267 -9.33 10.04 2.63
CA THR A 267 -8.04 9.79 3.27
C THR A 267 -7.99 8.45 3.99
N GLU A 268 -9.08 8.03 4.62
CA GLU A 268 -9.23 6.71 5.21
C GLU A 268 -9.12 5.61 4.15
N ALA A 269 -9.88 5.72 3.05
CA ALA A 269 -9.85 4.77 1.94
C ALA A 269 -8.47 4.72 1.25
N ALA A 270 -7.84 5.87 1.05
CA ALA A 270 -6.50 5.97 0.46
C ALA A 270 -5.42 5.31 1.34
N THR A 271 -5.51 5.49 2.67
CA THR A 271 -4.58 4.85 3.63
C THR A 271 -4.74 3.33 3.63
N ILE A 272 -5.97 2.82 3.64
CA ILE A 272 -6.24 1.38 3.55
C ILE A 272 -5.73 0.83 2.22
N GLY A 273 -5.99 1.52 1.11
CA GLY A 273 -5.50 1.14 -0.22
C GLY A 273 -3.97 1.08 -0.29
N LEU A 274 -3.26 2.04 0.31
CA LEU A 274 -1.81 2.05 0.36
C LEU A 274 -1.24 0.88 1.18
N LEU A 275 -1.87 0.58 2.32
CA LEU A 275 -1.49 -0.56 3.17
C LEU A 275 -1.69 -1.89 2.45
N MET A 276 -2.83 -2.05 1.75
CA MET A 276 -3.10 -3.24 0.94
C MET A 276 -2.10 -3.39 -0.21
N LEU A 277 -1.77 -2.30 -0.90
CA LEU A 277 -0.75 -2.31 -1.95
C LEU A 277 0.62 -2.72 -1.40
N ALA A 278 1.03 -2.15 -0.26
CA ALA A 278 2.27 -2.52 0.39
C ALA A 278 2.31 -4.01 0.78
N LEU A 279 1.20 -4.55 1.29
CA LEU A 279 1.06 -5.98 1.61
C LEU A 279 1.19 -6.86 0.37
N VAL A 280 0.51 -6.49 -0.73
CA VAL A 280 0.60 -7.22 -2.01
C VAL A 280 2.03 -7.18 -2.57
N CYS A 281 2.69 -6.03 -2.53
CA CYS A 281 4.08 -5.91 -2.96
C CYS A 281 5.03 -6.75 -2.09
N ALA A 282 4.84 -6.74 -0.76
CA ALA A 282 5.63 -7.55 0.15
C ALA A 282 5.45 -9.06 -0.09
N THR A 283 4.22 -9.52 -0.25
CA THR A 283 3.92 -10.93 -0.55
C THR A 283 4.47 -11.35 -1.92
N ALA A 284 4.29 -10.51 -2.95
CA ALA A 284 4.86 -10.75 -4.27
C ALA A 284 6.40 -10.82 -4.24
N HIS A 285 7.04 -9.93 -3.47
CA HIS A 285 8.49 -9.94 -3.30
C HIS A 285 9.00 -11.21 -2.60
N ILE A 286 8.32 -11.64 -1.52
CA ILE A 286 8.65 -12.89 -0.81
C ILE A 286 8.47 -14.10 -1.73
N LEU A 287 7.37 -14.15 -2.50
CA LEU A 287 7.13 -15.23 -3.46
C LEU A 287 8.18 -15.24 -4.58
N ALA A 288 8.56 -14.07 -5.10
CA ALA A 288 9.60 -13.95 -6.12
C ALA A 288 10.95 -14.49 -5.61
N ILE A 289 11.35 -14.15 -4.38
CA ILE A 289 12.58 -14.66 -3.79
C ILE A 289 12.49 -16.18 -3.59
N LYS A 290 11.42 -16.68 -3.00
CA LYS A 290 11.29 -18.11 -2.68
C LYS A 290 11.15 -19.00 -3.91
N ALA A 291 10.48 -18.54 -4.97
CA ALA A 291 10.24 -19.35 -6.16
C ALA A 291 11.30 -19.12 -7.25
N THR A 292 11.67 -17.87 -7.53
CA THR A 292 12.51 -17.54 -8.69
C THR A 292 14.00 -17.78 -8.44
N LYS A 293 14.48 -17.46 -7.24
CA LYS A 293 15.92 -17.61 -6.91
C LYS A 293 16.40 -19.07 -7.03
N PRO A 294 15.73 -20.08 -6.43
CA PRO A 294 16.12 -21.48 -6.60
C PRO A 294 16.12 -21.95 -8.05
N ILE A 295 15.14 -21.52 -8.85
CA ILE A 295 15.07 -21.88 -10.27
C ILE A 295 16.30 -21.35 -11.03
N ILE A 296 16.67 -20.10 -10.79
CA ILE A 296 17.87 -19.51 -11.41
C ILE A 296 19.13 -20.25 -10.97
N GLU A 297 19.25 -20.63 -9.70
CA GLU A 297 20.40 -21.39 -9.19
C GLU A 297 20.52 -22.77 -9.86
N ILE A 298 19.41 -23.51 -9.98
CA ILE A 298 19.39 -24.80 -10.68
C ILE A 298 19.75 -24.64 -12.17
N THR A 299 19.18 -23.61 -12.82
CA THR A 299 19.46 -23.35 -14.26
C THR A 299 20.92 -22.99 -14.49
N ASN A 300 21.50 -22.13 -13.67
CA ASN A 300 22.91 -21.74 -13.75
C ASN A 300 23.85 -22.95 -13.50
N ALA A 301 23.48 -23.80 -12.56
CA ALA A 301 24.22 -25.01 -12.27
C ALA A 301 24.15 -26.00 -13.44
N ALA A 302 22.98 -26.14 -14.10
CA ALA A 302 22.82 -26.97 -15.28
C ALA A 302 23.68 -26.46 -16.45
N ASP A 303 23.72 -25.17 -16.71
CA ASP A 303 24.56 -24.57 -17.74
C ASP A 303 26.07 -24.83 -17.50
N LYS A 304 26.50 -24.75 -16.23
CA LYS A 304 27.88 -25.10 -15.84
C LYS A 304 28.20 -26.57 -16.09
N ILE A 305 27.24 -27.49 -15.88
CA ILE A 305 27.43 -28.91 -16.19
C ILE A 305 27.70 -29.10 -17.68
N VAL A 306 26.89 -28.47 -18.54
CA VAL A 306 27.02 -28.58 -20.00
C VAL A 306 28.37 -28.04 -20.46
N LYS A 307 28.88 -26.98 -19.84
CA LYS A 307 30.19 -26.38 -20.14
C LYS A 307 31.37 -27.14 -19.56
N GLY A 308 31.17 -28.28 -18.89
CA GLY A 308 32.21 -29.09 -18.29
C GLY A 308 32.86 -28.56 -17.03
N ASN A 309 32.30 -27.51 -16.44
CA ASN A 309 32.82 -26.88 -15.24
C ASN A 309 32.51 -27.69 -13.97
N LYS A 310 33.39 -27.58 -12.97
CA LYS A 310 33.16 -28.15 -11.64
C LYS A 310 32.02 -27.38 -10.95
N ILE A 311 31.12 -28.09 -10.29
CA ILE A 311 29.94 -27.52 -9.66
C ILE A 311 29.90 -27.95 -8.21
N GLU A 312 29.55 -27.00 -7.35
CA GLU A 312 29.27 -27.26 -5.95
C GLU A 312 27.88 -27.88 -5.76
N LYS A 313 27.67 -28.51 -4.64
CA LYS A 313 26.35 -29.07 -4.28
C LYS A 313 25.33 -27.95 -4.19
N LEU A 314 24.17 -28.11 -4.81
CA LEU A 314 23.05 -27.21 -4.62
C LEU A 314 22.44 -27.42 -3.23
N GLU A 315 22.41 -26.36 -2.42
CA GLU A 315 21.81 -26.37 -1.08
C GLU A 315 20.49 -25.57 -1.12
N ILE A 316 19.46 -26.21 -1.68
CA ILE A 316 18.10 -25.67 -1.70
C ILE A 316 17.30 -26.44 -0.64
N ASP A 317 17.01 -25.76 0.46
CA ASP A 317 16.22 -26.29 1.56
C ASP A 317 14.73 -26.01 1.30
N SER A 318 14.09 -26.93 0.60
CA SER A 318 12.66 -26.88 0.30
C SER A 318 12.12 -28.30 0.21
N ASP A 319 10.95 -28.55 0.77
CA ASP A 319 10.24 -29.84 0.74
C ASP A 319 9.31 -29.96 -0.49
N ASP A 320 9.27 -28.97 -1.37
CA ASP A 320 8.46 -28.90 -2.57
C ASP A 320 9.17 -29.46 -3.83
N GLU A 321 8.59 -29.18 -4.99
CA GLU A 321 9.13 -29.57 -6.30
C GLU A 321 10.54 -29.00 -6.56
N LEU A 322 10.86 -27.83 -5.99
CA LEU A 322 12.17 -27.19 -6.13
C LEU A 322 13.24 -27.96 -5.35
N GLY A 323 12.94 -28.42 -4.15
CA GLY A 323 13.81 -29.29 -3.38
C GLY A 323 14.03 -30.64 -4.06
N GLN A 324 13.00 -31.23 -4.65
CA GLN A 324 13.11 -32.46 -5.43
C GLN A 324 13.99 -32.27 -6.68
N MET A 325 13.84 -31.15 -7.39
CA MET A 325 14.70 -30.79 -8.52
C MET A 325 16.17 -30.64 -8.11
N ALA A 326 16.45 -29.97 -6.99
CA ALA A 326 17.81 -29.82 -6.48
C ALA A 326 18.42 -31.15 -6.08
N ALA A 327 17.66 -32.04 -5.46
CA ALA A 327 18.10 -33.39 -5.10
C ALA A 327 18.42 -34.24 -6.35
N ALA A 328 17.54 -34.21 -7.34
CA ALA A 328 17.74 -34.90 -8.62
C ALA A 328 18.99 -34.37 -9.35
N PHE A 329 19.17 -33.05 -9.38
CA PHE A 329 20.34 -32.40 -9.94
C PHE A 329 21.63 -32.82 -9.22
N ASN A 330 21.66 -32.83 -7.89
CA ASN A 330 22.81 -33.30 -7.12
C ASN A 330 23.15 -34.77 -7.40
N LYS A 331 22.14 -35.61 -7.65
CA LYS A 331 22.33 -37.01 -8.03
C LYS A 331 22.97 -37.14 -9.42
N ILE A 332 22.51 -36.34 -10.40
CA ILE A 332 23.10 -36.30 -11.76
C ILE A 332 24.56 -35.84 -11.68
N ARG A 333 24.85 -34.78 -10.90
CA ARG A 333 26.20 -34.29 -10.68
C ARG A 333 27.11 -35.37 -10.10
N SER A 334 26.66 -36.05 -9.03
CA SER A 334 27.45 -37.12 -8.40
C SER A 334 27.72 -38.30 -9.34
N ALA A 335 26.72 -38.66 -10.14
CA ALA A 335 26.89 -39.71 -11.17
C ALA A 335 27.92 -39.27 -12.23
N ARG A 336 27.83 -38.04 -12.75
CA ARG A 336 28.79 -37.50 -13.72
C ARG A 336 30.21 -37.51 -13.14
N ASP A 337 30.41 -37.04 -11.93
CA ASP A 337 31.71 -36.96 -11.28
C ASP A 337 32.31 -38.38 -11.09
N ALA A 338 31.47 -39.38 -10.78
CA ALA A 338 31.87 -40.76 -10.70
C ALA A 338 32.29 -41.35 -12.08
N TYR A 339 31.47 -41.07 -13.13
CA TYR A 339 31.81 -41.49 -14.50
C TYR A 339 33.08 -40.84 -15.03
N GLN A 340 33.32 -39.57 -14.70
CA GLN A 340 34.53 -38.86 -15.11
C GLN A 340 35.75 -39.50 -14.44
N LEU A 341 35.71 -39.76 -13.14
CA LEU A 341 36.79 -40.41 -12.38
C LEU A 341 37.06 -41.83 -12.96
N GLU A 342 36.03 -42.60 -13.29
CA GLU A 342 36.19 -43.94 -13.88
C GLU A 342 36.78 -43.87 -15.28
N SER A 343 36.46 -42.82 -16.03
CA SER A 343 37.04 -42.58 -17.36
C SER A 343 38.52 -42.14 -17.35
N GLU A 344 39.01 -41.61 -16.26
CA GLU A 344 40.39 -41.11 -16.08
C GLU A 344 41.38 -42.21 -15.66
N LEU A 345 40.88 -43.34 -15.18
CA LEU A 345 41.73 -44.40 -14.61
C LEU A 345 41.80 -45.63 -15.57
N ASP A 346 42.92 -46.33 -15.49
CA ASP A 346 43.07 -47.69 -16.07
C ASP A 346 42.21 -48.69 -15.27
N LYS A 347 41.43 -49.48 -15.93
CA LYS A 347 40.46 -50.38 -15.33
C LYS A 347 41.08 -51.44 -14.40
N LEU A 348 42.30 -51.94 -14.79
CA LEU A 348 42.99 -53.00 -14.05
C LEU A 348 43.77 -52.43 -12.86
N THR A 349 44.62 -51.44 -13.11
CA THR A 349 45.60 -50.98 -12.12
C THR A 349 45.10 -49.82 -11.25
N LYS A 350 44.01 -49.16 -11.66
CA LYS A 350 43.48 -47.93 -11.01
C LYS A 350 44.49 -46.77 -10.99
N LEU A 351 45.57 -46.83 -11.77
CA LEU A 351 46.41 -45.68 -12.10
C LEU A 351 45.73 -44.82 -13.18
N TYR A 352 46.27 -43.64 -13.44
CA TYR A 352 45.77 -42.87 -14.60
C TYR A 352 45.95 -43.66 -15.89
N ASN A 353 44.95 -43.57 -16.79
CA ASN A 353 45.09 -44.14 -18.12
C ASN A 353 46.00 -43.26 -19.01
N LYS A 354 46.34 -43.71 -20.19
CA LYS A 354 47.23 -43.03 -21.14
C LYS A 354 46.79 -41.56 -21.36
N SER A 355 45.53 -41.36 -21.78
CA SER A 355 45.01 -40.03 -22.12
C SER A 355 45.07 -39.06 -20.94
N THR A 356 44.69 -39.52 -19.76
CA THR A 356 44.76 -38.69 -18.53
C THR A 356 46.19 -38.36 -18.13
N THR A 357 47.09 -39.32 -18.25
CA THR A 357 48.53 -39.11 -17.92
C THR A 357 49.15 -38.09 -18.87
N GLU A 358 48.88 -38.19 -20.17
CA GLU A 358 49.33 -37.21 -21.18
C GLU A 358 48.79 -35.79 -20.88
N ASN A 359 47.51 -35.67 -20.56
CA ASN A 359 46.91 -34.38 -20.23
C ASN A 359 47.50 -33.77 -18.97
N ILE A 360 47.69 -34.57 -17.92
CA ILE A 360 48.37 -34.11 -16.65
C ILE A 360 49.79 -33.71 -16.95
N GLY A 361 50.52 -34.49 -17.79
CA GLY A 361 51.88 -34.18 -18.19
C GLY A 361 52.01 -32.86 -18.92
N LYS A 362 51.13 -32.61 -19.92
CA LYS A 362 51.08 -31.35 -20.66
C LYS A 362 50.78 -30.16 -19.71
N MET A 363 49.83 -30.34 -18.78
CA MET A 363 49.49 -29.30 -17.80
C MET A 363 50.62 -29.01 -16.86
N LYS A 364 51.30 -30.03 -16.28
CA LYS A 364 52.43 -29.87 -15.40
C LYS A 364 53.62 -29.18 -16.09
N LEU A 365 53.93 -29.55 -17.35
CA LEU A 365 54.97 -28.89 -18.14
C LEU A 365 54.66 -27.42 -18.41
N LYS A 366 53.42 -27.11 -18.76
CA LYS A 366 52.99 -25.71 -18.93
C LYS A 366 53.20 -24.89 -17.62
N THR A 367 52.72 -25.41 -16.48
CA THR A 367 52.91 -24.76 -15.17
C THR A 367 54.36 -24.60 -14.83
N PHE A 368 55.20 -25.60 -15.09
CA PHE A 368 56.65 -25.56 -14.86
C PHE A 368 57.33 -24.48 -15.70
N SER A 369 56.96 -24.33 -16.97
CA SER A 369 57.53 -23.27 -17.84
C SER A 369 57.13 -21.86 -17.41
N GLU A 370 55.97 -21.68 -16.74
CA GLU A 370 55.49 -20.42 -16.24
C GLU A 370 56.14 -20.00 -14.90
N GLN A 371 56.59 -20.96 -14.06
CA GLN A 371 57.13 -20.69 -12.71
C GLN A 371 58.62 -20.32 -12.66
N GLY A 372 59.39 -20.48 -13.71
CA GLY A 372 60.81 -20.09 -13.82
C GLY A 372 61.80 -21.01 -13.11
N ALA A 373 63.11 -20.90 -13.45
CA ALA A 373 64.16 -21.82 -13.12
C ALA A 373 64.46 -21.88 -11.60
N GLY A 374 64.45 -23.08 -11.04
CA GLY A 374 64.86 -23.37 -9.64
C GLY A 374 64.66 -24.81 -9.22
N THR A 375 63.81 -25.55 -9.92
CA THR A 375 63.52 -26.96 -9.60
C THR A 375 63.65 -27.83 -10.86
N ILE A 376 63.75 -29.15 -10.68
CA ILE A 376 63.82 -30.14 -11.77
C ILE A 376 62.44 -30.82 -11.83
N MET A 377 62.01 -31.12 -13.06
CA MET A 377 60.89 -32.04 -13.31
C MET A 377 61.44 -33.25 -14.06
N ALA A 378 60.92 -34.43 -13.82
CA ALA A 378 61.35 -35.64 -14.44
C ALA A 378 60.16 -36.48 -14.95
N LEU A 379 60.34 -37.06 -16.16
CA LEU A 379 59.44 -38.01 -16.75
C LEU A 379 60.14 -39.36 -16.87
N TYR A 380 59.51 -40.39 -16.33
CA TYR A 380 60.00 -41.77 -16.37
C TYR A 380 59.06 -42.59 -17.24
N ILE A 381 59.57 -43.26 -18.27
CA ILE A 381 58.88 -44.32 -19.00
C ILE A 381 59.44 -45.65 -18.50
N ILE A 382 58.53 -46.51 -18.09
CA ILE A 382 58.86 -47.77 -17.42
C ILE A 382 58.23 -48.90 -18.24
N ASP A 383 59.01 -49.96 -18.50
CA ASP A 383 58.55 -51.17 -19.15
C ASP A 383 59.02 -52.39 -18.33
N LEU A 384 58.05 -53.27 -18.04
CA LEU A 384 58.34 -54.47 -17.26
C LEU A 384 58.99 -55.55 -18.11
N ASP A 385 60.26 -55.74 -17.92
CA ASP A 385 61.03 -56.77 -18.65
C ASP A 385 60.51 -58.19 -18.35
N HIS A 386 60.51 -59.03 -19.32
CA HIS A 386 60.07 -60.45 -19.25
C HIS A 386 58.59 -60.64 -18.85
N PHE A 387 57.77 -59.56 -18.91
CA PHE A 387 56.35 -59.63 -18.58
C PHE A 387 55.59 -60.58 -19.46
N LYS A 388 55.92 -60.63 -20.78
CA LYS A 388 55.32 -61.59 -21.74
C LYS A 388 55.67 -63.03 -21.35
N GLU A 389 56.88 -63.28 -20.97
CA GLU A 389 57.32 -64.61 -20.54
C GLU A 389 56.63 -65.05 -19.27
N ALA A 390 56.44 -64.16 -18.36
CA ALA A 390 55.67 -64.40 -17.13
C ALA A 390 54.17 -64.73 -17.44
N ASN A 391 53.55 -64.04 -18.42
CA ASN A 391 52.22 -64.36 -18.91
C ASN A 391 52.16 -65.72 -19.57
N ASP A 392 53.13 -66.00 -20.47
CA ASP A 392 53.19 -67.28 -21.23
C ASP A 392 53.39 -68.49 -20.31
N THR A 393 54.14 -68.25 -19.17
CA THR A 393 54.43 -69.32 -18.22
C THR A 393 53.33 -69.55 -17.20
N HIS A 394 52.71 -68.48 -16.71
CA HIS A 394 51.79 -68.52 -15.56
C HIS A 394 50.37 -68.13 -15.92
N GLY A 395 50.11 -67.73 -17.16
CA GLY A 395 48.80 -67.31 -17.66
C GLY A 395 48.49 -65.84 -17.41
N HIS A 396 47.56 -65.28 -18.18
CA HIS A 396 47.19 -63.84 -18.12
C HIS A 396 46.68 -63.35 -16.77
N GLN A 397 46.04 -64.22 -15.98
CA GLN A 397 45.59 -63.85 -14.66
C GLN A 397 46.77 -63.57 -13.69
N PHE A 398 47.89 -64.25 -13.89
CA PHE A 398 49.13 -63.97 -13.13
C PHE A 398 49.70 -62.61 -13.55
N GLY A 399 49.78 -62.35 -14.83
CA GLY A 399 50.21 -61.05 -15.36
C GLY A 399 49.36 -59.89 -14.87
N ASP A 400 48.04 -60.08 -14.84
CA ASP A 400 47.14 -59.07 -14.27
C ASP A 400 47.47 -58.78 -12.78
N LYS A 401 47.78 -59.85 -12.01
CA LYS A 401 48.23 -59.69 -10.61
C LYS A 401 49.56 -58.92 -10.51
N VAL A 402 50.48 -59.24 -11.43
CA VAL A 402 51.80 -58.55 -11.54
C VAL A 402 51.59 -57.07 -11.78
N LEU A 403 50.75 -56.68 -12.72
CA LEU A 403 50.46 -55.28 -13.04
C LEU A 403 49.79 -54.56 -11.88
N VAL A 404 48.81 -55.18 -11.22
CA VAL A 404 48.11 -54.60 -10.04
C VAL A 404 49.06 -54.41 -8.88
N GLU A 405 49.88 -55.43 -8.55
CA GLU A 405 50.79 -55.38 -7.42
C GLU A 405 51.95 -54.41 -7.69
N PHE A 406 52.51 -54.41 -8.92
CA PHE A 406 53.49 -53.40 -9.32
C PHE A 406 52.94 -52.00 -9.16
N SER A 407 51.76 -51.73 -9.68
CA SER A 407 51.10 -50.46 -9.60
C SER A 407 50.90 -49.99 -8.12
N ARG A 408 50.44 -50.89 -7.27
CA ARG A 408 50.22 -50.62 -5.85
C ARG A 408 51.54 -50.30 -5.16
N ASN A 409 52.60 -51.02 -5.40
CA ASN A 409 53.91 -50.80 -4.78
C ASN A 409 54.63 -49.59 -5.39
N LEU A 410 54.45 -49.32 -6.67
CA LEU A 410 54.92 -48.12 -7.34
C LEU A 410 54.31 -46.89 -6.69
N ARG A 411 52.96 -46.86 -6.49
CA ARG A 411 52.25 -45.74 -5.90
C ARG A 411 52.76 -45.38 -4.47
N LYS A 412 53.18 -46.37 -3.70
CA LYS A 412 53.76 -46.15 -2.33
C LYS A 412 55.10 -45.40 -2.35
N LYS A 413 55.82 -45.40 -3.48
CA LYS A 413 57.10 -44.72 -3.60
C LYS A 413 57.00 -43.24 -4.01
N PHE A 414 55.79 -42.77 -4.32
CA PHE A 414 55.54 -41.45 -4.86
C PHE A 414 54.53 -40.69 -4.02
N ARG A 415 54.53 -39.34 -4.17
CA ARG A 415 53.60 -38.45 -3.46
C ARG A 415 52.20 -38.54 -4.06
N PRO A 416 51.17 -38.18 -3.30
CA PRO A 416 49.78 -38.13 -3.88
C PRO A 416 49.67 -37.29 -5.14
N ASN A 417 50.43 -36.19 -5.27
CA ASN A 417 50.40 -35.27 -6.41
C ASN A 417 51.29 -35.66 -7.59
N ASP A 418 52.14 -36.71 -7.41
CA ASP A 418 52.92 -37.25 -8.53
C ASP A 418 51.98 -37.98 -9.47
N CYS A 419 52.17 -37.76 -10.79
CA CYS A 419 51.36 -38.42 -11.81
C CYS A 419 51.95 -39.79 -12.08
N ILE A 420 51.14 -40.83 -11.95
CA ILE A 420 51.51 -42.22 -12.28
C ILE A 420 50.40 -42.79 -13.16
N GLY A 421 50.75 -43.17 -14.34
CA GLY A 421 49.81 -43.73 -15.31
C GLY A 421 50.29 -45.03 -15.92
N ARG A 422 49.34 -45.83 -16.41
CA ARG A 422 49.60 -47.01 -17.26
C ARG A 422 49.25 -46.68 -18.71
N PHE A 423 50.23 -46.80 -19.59
CA PHE A 423 50.05 -46.46 -21.01
C PHE A 423 49.42 -47.59 -21.83
N GLY A 424 49.65 -48.83 -21.42
CA GLY A 424 49.11 -50.05 -22.02
C GLY A 424 50.02 -51.21 -21.81
N GLY A 425 49.51 -52.43 -21.87
CA GLY A 425 50.34 -53.59 -21.62
C GLY A 425 51.10 -53.53 -20.31
N ASP A 426 52.46 -53.55 -20.42
CA ASP A 426 53.44 -53.48 -19.36
C ASP A 426 54.15 -52.14 -19.22
N GLU A 427 53.65 -51.13 -19.95
CA GLU A 427 54.21 -49.75 -19.93
C GLU A 427 53.56 -48.83 -18.93
N PHE A 428 54.41 -48.14 -18.14
CA PHE A 428 53.95 -47.11 -17.14
C PHE A 428 54.73 -45.82 -17.38
N VAL A 429 54.08 -44.72 -16.99
CA VAL A 429 54.69 -43.39 -16.99
C VAL A 429 54.54 -42.75 -15.65
N VAL A 430 55.64 -42.18 -15.14
CA VAL A 430 55.65 -41.39 -13.93
C VAL A 430 56.17 -39.99 -14.22
N ILE A 431 55.46 -38.98 -13.75
CA ILE A 431 55.83 -37.56 -13.93
C ILE A 431 55.88 -36.90 -12.56
N ILE A 432 57.04 -36.35 -12.24
CA ILE A 432 57.33 -35.73 -10.95
C ILE A 432 57.82 -34.32 -11.18
N ASP A 433 57.18 -33.36 -10.52
CA ASP A 433 57.62 -31.97 -10.50
C ASP A 433 58.30 -31.59 -9.16
N ASN A 434 58.86 -30.39 -9.12
CA ASN A 434 59.51 -29.82 -7.91
C ASN A 434 60.55 -30.74 -7.26
N LEU A 435 61.43 -31.33 -8.07
CA LEU A 435 62.57 -32.10 -7.62
C LEU A 435 63.73 -31.17 -7.27
N PRO A 436 64.32 -31.25 -6.07
CA PRO A 436 65.38 -30.33 -5.63
C PRO A 436 66.77 -30.64 -6.18
N SER A 437 67.05 -31.89 -6.64
CA SER A 437 68.35 -32.28 -7.17
C SER A 437 68.25 -33.53 -8.10
N MET A 438 69.30 -33.72 -8.90
CA MET A 438 69.48 -34.93 -9.73
C MET A 438 69.59 -36.21 -8.90
N ASP A 439 70.13 -36.16 -7.71
CA ASP A 439 70.21 -37.33 -6.82
C ASP A 439 68.84 -37.92 -6.50
N ILE A 440 67.80 -37.06 -6.41
CA ILE A 440 66.42 -37.50 -6.18
C ILE A 440 65.86 -38.15 -7.45
N VAL A 441 66.16 -37.60 -8.62
CA VAL A 441 65.75 -38.21 -9.91
C VAL A 441 66.33 -39.63 -10.01
N ILE A 442 67.62 -39.79 -9.76
CA ILE A 442 68.32 -41.07 -9.80
C ILE A 442 67.78 -42.04 -8.72
N ARG A 443 67.53 -41.54 -7.53
CA ARG A 443 66.96 -42.36 -6.45
C ARG A 443 65.57 -42.88 -6.80
N LYS A 444 64.73 -42.05 -7.43
CA LYS A 444 63.39 -42.45 -7.85
C LYS A 444 63.45 -43.49 -8.96
N ALA A 445 64.38 -43.37 -9.93
CA ALA A 445 64.60 -44.41 -10.93
C ALA A 445 65.00 -45.75 -10.32
N ARG A 446 65.88 -45.68 -9.28
CA ARG A 446 66.28 -46.84 -8.52
C ARG A 446 65.15 -47.45 -7.69
N ASP A 447 64.33 -46.61 -7.09
CA ASP A 447 63.11 -47.06 -6.36
C ASP A 447 62.16 -47.82 -7.29
N ILE A 448 61.94 -47.34 -8.51
CA ILE A 448 61.10 -48.00 -9.53
C ILE A 448 61.68 -49.36 -9.89
N LYS A 449 62.98 -49.40 -10.19
CA LYS A 449 63.73 -50.66 -10.55
C LYS A 449 63.57 -51.70 -9.45
N ASN A 450 63.76 -51.27 -8.17
CA ASN A 450 63.69 -52.19 -7.03
C ASN A 450 62.22 -52.68 -6.81
N VAL A 451 61.23 -51.86 -7.02
CA VAL A 451 59.82 -52.29 -6.93
C VAL A 451 59.54 -53.44 -7.90
N ALA A 452 60.09 -53.43 -9.13
CA ALA A 452 59.90 -54.53 -10.09
C ALA A 452 60.67 -55.76 -9.64
N ALA A 453 61.94 -55.61 -9.31
CA ALA A 453 62.84 -56.74 -8.96
C ALA A 453 62.42 -57.51 -7.71
N GLU A 454 61.83 -56.76 -6.70
CA GLU A 454 61.35 -57.28 -5.43
C GLU A 454 59.91 -57.77 -5.48
N LEU A 455 59.24 -57.72 -6.65
CA LEU A 455 57.84 -58.00 -6.76
C LEU A 455 57.53 -59.46 -6.46
N THR A 456 56.61 -59.68 -5.54
CA THR A 456 56.14 -61.02 -5.17
C THR A 456 54.64 -61.14 -5.40
N ILE A 457 54.25 -62.27 -6.00
CA ILE A 457 52.88 -62.68 -6.24
C ILE A 457 52.65 -64.03 -5.55
N ASP A 458 51.62 -64.04 -4.68
CA ASP A 458 51.26 -65.25 -3.90
C ASP A 458 52.49 -65.87 -3.19
N GLY A 459 53.40 -64.99 -2.63
CA GLY A 459 54.58 -65.37 -1.87
C GLY A 459 55.81 -65.84 -2.74
N ARG A 460 55.75 -65.75 -4.03
CA ARG A 460 56.82 -66.05 -4.96
C ARG A 460 57.30 -64.81 -5.70
N ASN A 461 58.61 -64.73 -6.00
CA ASN A 461 59.11 -63.65 -6.85
C ASN A 461 58.46 -63.74 -8.24
N ALA A 462 57.99 -62.56 -8.75
CA ALA A 462 57.29 -62.50 -10.02
C ALA A 462 58.18 -62.72 -11.22
N GLY A 463 59.47 -62.72 -11.11
CA GLY A 463 60.46 -62.94 -12.15
C GLY A 463 60.55 -61.81 -13.20
N VAL A 464 59.98 -60.62 -12.86
CA VAL A 464 60.00 -59.43 -13.71
C VAL A 464 61.06 -58.45 -13.23
N THR A 465 61.63 -57.68 -14.12
CA THR A 465 62.43 -56.48 -13.81
C THR A 465 61.89 -55.27 -14.55
N ALA A 466 62.48 -54.13 -14.41
CA ALA A 466 62.02 -52.91 -15.11
C ALA A 466 63.18 -52.22 -15.86
N SER A 467 62.93 -51.92 -17.11
CA SER A 467 63.73 -50.99 -17.91
C SER A 467 63.09 -49.59 -17.80
N ILE A 468 63.89 -48.57 -17.50
CA ILE A 468 63.39 -47.24 -17.24
C ILE A 468 64.19 -46.22 -18.05
N GLY A 469 63.47 -45.46 -18.87
CA GLY A 469 64.00 -44.28 -19.51
C GLY A 469 63.58 -43.01 -18.79
N VAL A 470 64.51 -42.11 -18.59
CA VAL A 470 64.26 -40.87 -17.82
C VAL A 470 64.61 -39.67 -18.68
N ALA A 471 63.65 -38.71 -18.72
CA ALA A 471 63.89 -37.40 -19.29
C ALA A 471 63.83 -36.33 -18.17
N ILE A 472 64.67 -35.35 -18.28
CA ILE A 472 64.89 -34.30 -17.27
C ILE A 472 64.52 -32.94 -17.85
N ILE A 473 63.62 -32.28 -17.23
CA ILE A 473 63.12 -30.97 -17.65
C ILE A 473 63.81 -29.90 -16.78
N PRO A 474 64.37 -28.83 -17.35
CA PRO A 474 64.24 -28.40 -18.76
C PRO A 474 65.26 -28.96 -19.73
N GLN A 475 66.21 -29.80 -19.29
CA GLN A 475 67.36 -30.23 -20.06
C GLN A 475 67.00 -30.97 -21.34
N ASP A 476 65.96 -31.83 -21.32
CA ASP A 476 65.58 -32.71 -22.45
C ASP A 476 64.37 -32.16 -23.20
N GLY A 477 63.85 -30.96 -22.83
CA GLY A 477 62.75 -30.25 -23.51
C GLY A 477 61.82 -29.52 -22.57
N LEU A 478 60.88 -28.75 -23.15
CA LEU A 478 59.88 -27.97 -22.42
C LEU A 478 58.44 -28.34 -22.85
N ASP A 479 58.31 -29.14 -23.90
CA ASP A 479 57.01 -29.64 -24.35
C ASP A 479 56.91 -31.15 -24.12
N TYR A 480 55.67 -31.65 -24.01
CA TYR A 480 55.42 -33.03 -23.61
C TYR A 480 55.99 -34.05 -24.60
N ASP A 481 55.81 -33.79 -25.89
CA ASP A 481 56.20 -34.76 -26.95
C ASP A 481 57.73 -34.87 -27.05
N THR A 482 58.44 -33.77 -26.96
CA THR A 482 59.91 -33.77 -26.93
C THR A 482 60.44 -34.50 -25.70
N VAL A 483 59.88 -34.21 -24.47
CA VAL A 483 60.31 -34.89 -23.24
C VAL A 483 59.97 -36.37 -23.23
N PHE A 484 58.80 -36.74 -23.77
CA PHE A 484 58.38 -38.13 -23.86
C PHE A 484 59.31 -38.91 -24.82
N ASN A 485 59.61 -38.34 -25.98
CA ASN A 485 60.56 -38.98 -26.94
C ASN A 485 61.97 -39.12 -26.38
N ALA A 486 62.44 -38.17 -25.57
CA ALA A 486 63.74 -38.26 -24.90
C ALA A 486 63.74 -39.41 -23.88
N ALA A 487 62.69 -39.58 -23.08
CA ALA A 487 62.55 -40.65 -22.10
C ALA A 487 62.39 -42.00 -22.85
N ASP A 488 61.68 -42.11 -23.99
CA ASP A 488 61.50 -43.30 -24.75
C ASP A 488 62.84 -43.76 -25.39
N SER A 489 63.58 -42.78 -25.92
CA SER A 489 64.95 -43.05 -26.43
C SER A 489 65.91 -43.61 -25.36
N ALA A 490 65.75 -43.04 -24.14
CA ALA A 490 66.51 -43.53 -22.99
C ALA A 490 66.08 -44.93 -22.56
N LEU A 491 64.78 -45.23 -22.58
CA LEU A 491 64.23 -46.58 -22.34
C LEU A 491 64.79 -47.62 -23.37
N TYR A 492 64.78 -47.24 -24.64
CA TYR A 492 65.33 -48.06 -25.68
C TYR A 492 66.80 -48.38 -25.44
N HIS A 493 67.56 -47.39 -24.98
CA HIS A 493 68.99 -47.61 -24.67
C HIS A 493 69.17 -48.66 -23.54
N VAL A 494 68.30 -48.59 -22.47
CA VAL A 494 68.31 -49.61 -21.39
C VAL A 494 68.00 -51.02 -21.95
N LYS A 495 66.95 -51.12 -22.76
CA LYS A 495 66.52 -52.40 -23.33
C LYS A 495 67.62 -53.03 -24.22
N ALA A 496 68.34 -52.19 -25.01
CA ALA A 496 69.44 -52.63 -25.88
C ALA A 496 70.70 -53.06 -25.13
N ASN A 497 70.91 -52.61 -23.86
CA ASN A 497 72.13 -52.87 -23.10
C ASN A 497 71.89 -53.80 -21.87
N GLY A 498 70.95 -54.72 -21.97
CA GLY A 498 70.80 -55.82 -20.99
C GLY A 498 69.60 -55.71 -20.06
N ARG A 499 68.72 -54.66 -20.21
CA ARG A 499 67.50 -54.44 -19.39
C ARG A 499 67.83 -54.26 -17.90
N ASN A 500 66.78 -54.27 -17.05
CA ASN A 500 66.87 -54.18 -15.61
C ASN A 500 67.74 -53.02 -15.14
N GLY A 501 67.41 -51.80 -15.60
CA GLY A 501 68.19 -50.59 -15.30
C GLY A 501 67.48 -49.33 -15.64
N PHE A 502 68.11 -48.20 -15.46
CA PHE A 502 67.61 -46.91 -15.89
C PHE A 502 68.70 -46.10 -16.60
N TYR A 503 68.25 -45.27 -17.51
CA TYR A 503 69.15 -44.37 -18.25
C TYR A 503 68.53 -43.00 -18.46
N TYR A 504 69.34 -41.95 -18.36
CA TYR A 504 69.01 -40.60 -18.75
C TYR A 504 70.16 -40.02 -19.59
N LYS A 505 69.81 -39.06 -20.47
CA LYS A 505 70.83 -38.49 -21.37
C LYS A 505 71.89 -37.71 -20.53
N GLY A 506 73.18 -38.11 -20.71
CA GLY A 506 74.29 -37.53 -19.93
C GLY A 506 74.76 -38.41 -18.78
N ALA A 507 74.17 -39.58 -18.55
CA ALA A 507 74.72 -40.57 -17.62
C ALA A 507 75.95 -41.34 -18.22
N ASP A 508 76.96 -41.58 -17.42
CA ASP A 508 78.19 -42.33 -17.86
C ASP A 508 77.92 -43.83 -18.06
N ALA A 509 76.84 -44.34 -17.42
CA ALA A 509 76.46 -45.75 -17.47
C ALA A 509 75.01 -45.99 -17.12
N ILE A 510 74.49 -47.19 -17.46
CA ILE A 510 73.16 -47.64 -17.00
C ILE A 510 73.23 -47.94 -15.51
N GLY A 511 72.26 -47.28 -14.75
CA GLY A 511 72.19 -47.40 -13.32
C GLY A 511 71.48 -48.66 -12.81
#